data_1b86756e7167327f0d7da9097aa500d3
#
_entry.id   1b86756e7167327f0d7da9097aa500d3
#
_cell.length_a   1.000
_cell.length_b   1.000
_cell.length_c   1.000
_cell.angle_alpha   90.00
_cell.angle_beta   90.00
_cell.angle_gamma   90.00
#
_symmetry.space_group_name_H-M   'P 1'
#
loop_
_entity.id
_entity.type
_entity.pdbx_description
1 polymer ?
#
loop_
_entity_poly.entity_id
_entity_poly.type
_entity_poly.pdbx_seq_one_letter_code
_entity_poly.pdbx_strand_id
1 'polypeptide(L)'
;YQTFNERLNRMSAVFELILREVLALYAGTGSGGVSFAVDSFPVIICSGKRKSKVAVDISEKGYCSTKSMYYYGLKVHISGMIRQGRLPLPGNIVVTSAAENDLNVFREYWYNEKYKIFYGDKIYRDQNWFSAFEKQTASKMLTPVKMVVGMTDRLKQFSKAADDLWSKAVSAVR
;
A
#
# COMPACT_ATOMS: atom_id res chain seq x y z
N TYR A 1 21.63 -13.61 20.79
CA TYR A 1 20.33 -13.13 20.31
C TYR A 1 20.17 -11.63 20.56
N GLN A 2 20.42 -11.16 21.78
CA GLN A 2 20.36 -9.73 22.15
C GLN A 2 21.33 -8.87 21.31
N THR A 3 22.58 -9.31 21.19
CA THR A 3 23.61 -8.60 20.40
C THR A 3 23.26 -8.43 18.92
N PHE A 4 22.56 -9.40 18.32
CA PHE A 4 22.09 -9.31 16.93
C PHE A 4 21.01 -8.24 16.80
N ASN A 5 20.00 -8.26 17.67
CA ASN A 5 18.91 -7.28 17.65
C ASN A 5 19.42 -5.85 17.93
N GLU A 6 20.35 -5.69 18.85
CA GLU A 6 20.97 -4.39 19.12
C GLU A 6 21.72 -3.84 17.89
N ARG A 7 22.48 -4.69 17.21
CA ARG A 7 23.18 -4.31 15.98
C ARG A 7 22.21 -3.97 14.87
N LEU A 8 21.16 -4.77 14.68
CA LEU A 8 20.13 -4.55 13.68
C LEU A 8 19.42 -3.20 13.93
N ASN A 9 19.07 -2.90 15.17
CA ASN A 9 18.44 -1.62 15.53
C ASN A 9 19.35 -0.42 15.29
N ARG A 10 20.66 -0.56 15.56
CA ARG A 10 21.64 0.51 15.24
C ARG A 10 21.79 0.74 13.74
N MET A 11 21.50 -0.26 12.93
CA MET A 11 21.60 -0.20 11.48
C MET A 11 20.29 0.20 10.80
N SER A 12 19.24 0.56 11.54
CA SER A 12 17.91 0.85 10.96
C SER A 12 17.96 1.89 9.84
N ALA A 13 18.70 2.97 10.00
CA ALA A 13 18.88 4.00 8.98
C ALA A 13 19.60 3.51 7.71
N VAL A 14 20.42 2.47 7.82
CA VAL A 14 21.14 1.89 6.68
C VAL A 14 20.19 1.14 5.74
N PHE A 15 19.14 0.51 6.27
CA PHE A 15 18.14 -0.18 5.45
C PHE A 15 17.38 0.76 4.54
N GLU A 16 17.06 1.95 5.00
CA GLU A 16 16.41 2.98 4.18
C GLU A 16 17.33 3.42 3.03
N LEU A 17 18.62 3.64 3.32
CA LEU A 17 19.61 3.99 2.31
C LEU A 17 19.78 2.88 1.26
N ILE A 18 19.89 1.62 1.70
CA ILE A 18 19.99 0.46 0.81
C ILE A 18 18.75 0.37 -0.08
N LEU A 19 17.57 0.49 0.49
CA LEU A 19 16.32 0.45 -0.28
C LEU A 19 16.30 1.55 -1.34
N ARG A 20 16.67 2.77 -0.98
CA ARG A 20 16.73 3.90 -1.90
C ARG A 20 17.73 3.66 -3.05
N GLU A 21 18.92 3.16 -2.75
CA GLU A 21 19.94 2.84 -3.76
C GLU A 21 19.47 1.71 -4.69
N VAL A 22 18.89 0.65 -4.14
CA VAL A 22 18.31 -0.44 -4.93
C VAL A 22 17.21 0.10 -5.86
N LEU A 23 16.33 0.95 -5.36
CA LEU A 23 15.29 1.58 -6.17
C LEU A 23 15.86 2.46 -7.28
N ALA A 24 16.91 3.24 -6.99
CA ALA A 24 17.57 4.08 -7.97
C ALA A 24 18.22 3.26 -9.09
N LEU A 25 18.86 2.14 -8.76
CA LEU A 25 19.43 1.20 -9.73
C LEU A 25 18.37 0.63 -10.68
N TYR A 26 17.19 0.29 -10.16
CA TYR A 26 16.09 -0.24 -10.97
C TYR A 26 15.36 0.84 -11.77
N ALA A 27 15.28 2.07 -11.27
CA ALA A 27 14.68 3.18 -12.00
C ALA A 27 15.51 3.61 -13.23
N GLY A 28 16.84 3.40 -13.19
CA GLY A 28 17.75 3.73 -14.29
C GLY A 28 17.80 2.69 -15.43
N THR A 29 17.27 1.48 -15.25
CA THR A 29 17.41 0.37 -16.20
C THR A 29 16.33 0.27 -17.28
N GLY A 30 15.69 1.36 -17.64
CA GLY A 30 14.79 1.44 -18.79
C GLY A 30 13.31 1.47 -18.44
N SER A 31 12.55 2.21 -19.24
CA SER A 31 11.09 2.40 -19.23
C SER A 31 10.45 2.20 -17.84
N GLY A 32 10.99 2.95 -16.91
CA GLY A 32 10.70 2.84 -15.50
C GLY A 32 9.21 2.83 -15.27
N GLY A 33 8.75 1.82 -14.60
CA GLY A 33 7.36 1.60 -14.36
C GLY A 33 6.72 2.87 -13.81
N VAL A 34 5.95 3.47 -14.66
CA VAL A 34 5.06 4.57 -14.28
C VAL A 34 3.96 4.02 -13.36
N SER A 35 3.87 2.69 -13.25
CA SER A 35 2.78 1.98 -12.58
C SER A 35 3.19 1.44 -11.21
N PHE A 36 2.38 1.73 -10.22
CA PHE A 36 2.58 1.34 -8.82
C PHE A 36 1.33 0.66 -8.25
N ALA A 37 1.50 -0.40 -7.50
CA ALA A 37 0.44 -0.98 -6.68
C ALA A 37 0.51 -0.39 -5.27
N VAL A 38 -0.65 -0.02 -4.71
CA VAL A 38 -0.77 0.50 -3.34
C VAL A 38 -1.63 -0.44 -2.53
N ASP A 39 -1.11 -0.93 -1.42
CA ASP A 39 -1.84 -1.79 -0.50
C ASP A 39 -1.35 -1.58 0.93
N SER A 40 -2.10 -2.11 1.89
CA SER A 40 -1.71 -2.12 3.29
C SER A 40 -1.93 -3.50 3.91
N PHE A 41 -1.15 -3.83 4.92
CA PHE A 41 -1.34 -5.05 5.67
C PHE A 41 -1.11 -4.84 7.17
N PRO A 42 -1.82 -5.60 8.02
CA PRO A 42 -1.69 -5.50 9.45
C PRO A 42 -0.45 -6.22 9.98
N VAL A 43 0.28 -5.58 10.87
CA VAL A 43 1.29 -6.21 11.72
C VAL A 43 0.64 -6.48 13.09
N ILE A 44 0.20 -7.71 13.27
CA ILE A 44 -0.56 -8.12 14.46
C ILE A 44 0.41 -8.42 15.60
N ILE A 45 0.36 -7.61 16.66
CA ILE A 45 1.15 -7.82 17.89
C ILE A 45 0.37 -8.72 18.85
N CYS A 46 -0.94 -8.47 19.03
CA CYS A 46 -1.80 -9.37 19.81
C CYS A 46 -3.25 -9.34 19.31
N SER A 47 -4.01 -10.38 19.67
CA SER A 47 -5.43 -10.46 19.33
C SER A 47 -6.24 -9.40 20.06
N GLY A 48 -7.34 -8.93 19.47
CA GLY A 48 -8.23 -7.92 20.05
C GLY A 48 -8.95 -8.34 21.34
N LYS A 49 -8.85 -9.62 21.74
CA LYS A 49 -9.39 -10.14 23.00
C LYS A 49 -8.52 -9.77 24.21
N ARG A 50 -7.24 -9.47 24.02
CA ARG A 50 -6.35 -9.02 25.10
C ARG A 50 -6.50 -7.51 25.25
N LYS A 51 -6.89 -7.04 26.44
CA LYS A 51 -6.76 -5.63 26.78
C LYS A 51 -5.25 -5.27 26.70
N SER A 52 -4.94 -4.29 25.86
CA SER A 52 -3.58 -3.95 25.46
C SER A 52 -2.68 -3.63 26.66
N LYS A 53 -1.81 -4.55 27.00
CA LYS A 53 -0.64 -4.27 27.85
C LYS A 53 0.67 -4.53 27.09
N VAL A 54 0.58 -4.81 25.80
CA VAL A 54 1.74 -5.15 24.96
C VAL A 54 1.97 -4.01 23.99
N ALA A 55 3.14 -3.39 24.10
CA ALA A 55 3.57 -2.28 23.25
C ALA A 55 2.55 -1.13 23.17
N VAL A 56 2.06 -0.67 24.33
CA VAL A 56 1.00 0.36 24.46
C VAL A 56 1.36 1.65 23.73
N ASP A 57 2.64 1.98 23.70
CA ASP A 57 3.15 3.22 23.10
C ASP A 57 3.08 3.24 21.57
N ILE A 58 3.00 2.06 20.93
CA ILE A 58 3.07 1.95 19.47
C ILE A 58 1.90 1.16 18.86
N SER A 59 1.11 0.45 19.66
CA SER A 59 0.04 -0.40 19.15
C SER A 59 -1.34 0.18 19.43
N GLU A 60 -2.15 0.26 18.39
CA GLU A 60 -3.57 0.61 18.48
C GLU A 60 -4.46 -0.52 18.02
N LYS A 61 -5.76 -0.40 18.34
CA LYS A 61 -6.77 -1.38 17.96
C LYS A 61 -7.20 -1.14 16.52
N GLY A 62 -6.96 -2.12 15.64
CA GLY A 62 -7.42 -2.13 14.27
C GLY A 62 -8.33 -3.31 13.98
N TYR A 63 -8.92 -3.31 12.79
CA TYR A 63 -9.72 -4.40 12.27
C TYR A 63 -9.08 -4.96 11.00
N CYS A 64 -8.85 -6.28 10.98
CA CYS A 64 -8.37 -6.99 9.81
C CYS A 64 -9.55 -7.64 9.09
N SER A 65 -9.96 -7.10 7.95
CA SER A 65 -11.09 -7.60 7.16
C SER A 65 -10.86 -9.01 6.63
N THR A 66 -9.65 -9.31 6.17
CA THR A 66 -9.27 -10.63 5.63
C THR A 66 -9.40 -11.75 6.68
N LYS A 67 -9.12 -11.45 7.95
CA LYS A 67 -9.22 -12.40 9.06
C LYS A 67 -10.48 -12.21 9.89
N SER A 68 -11.34 -11.23 9.54
CA SER A 68 -12.57 -10.88 10.27
C SER A 68 -12.36 -10.72 11.78
N MET A 69 -11.24 -10.09 12.18
CA MET A 69 -10.89 -9.97 13.59
C MET A 69 -10.33 -8.60 13.97
N TYR A 70 -10.60 -8.19 15.19
CA TYR A 70 -9.90 -7.07 15.81
C TYR A 70 -8.53 -7.52 16.32
N TYR A 71 -7.55 -6.64 16.18
CA TYR A 71 -6.19 -6.85 16.65
C TYR A 71 -5.61 -5.56 17.25
N TYR A 72 -4.55 -5.70 18.00
CA TYR A 72 -3.68 -4.60 18.41
C TYR A 72 -2.37 -4.72 17.65
N GLY A 73 -1.90 -3.63 17.07
CA GLY A 73 -0.68 -3.64 16.29
C GLY A 73 -0.47 -2.37 15.50
N LEU A 74 0.23 -2.54 14.39
CA LEU A 74 0.57 -1.50 13.43
C LEU A 74 -0.01 -1.87 12.07
N LYS A 75 -0.02 -0.92 11.17
CA LYS A 75 -0.38 -1.10 9.78
C LYS A 75 0.77 -0.63 8.90
N VAL A 76 1.17 -1.47 7.97
CA VAL A 76 2.20 -1.15 6.99
C VAL A 76 1.53 -0.86 5.66
N HIS A 77 1.78 0.32 5.13
CA HIS A 77 1.33 0.76 3.82
C HIS A 77 2.51 0.73 2.86
N ILE A 78 2.30 0.15 1.68
CA ILE A 78 3.35 0.00 0.67
C ILE A 78 2.87 0.55 -0.66
N SER A 79 3.74 1.32 -1.31
CA SER A 79 3.66 1.63 -2.72
C SER A 79 4.76 0.85 -3.45
N GLY A 80 4.39 -0.12 -4.28
CA GLY A 80 5.32 -0.99 -5.00
C GLY A 80 5.29 -0.76 -6.50
N MET A 81 6.46 -0.57 -7.13
CA MET A 81 6.58 -0.43 -8.57
C MET A 81 6.25 -1.76 -9.26
N ILE A 82 5.28 -1.75 -10.17
CA ILE A 82 4.84 -2.93 -10.92
C ILE A 82 5.87 -3.23 -12.01
N ARG A 83 6.31 -4.49 -12.06
CA ARG A 83 7.24 -5.01 -13.07
C ARG A 83 6.63 -6.18 -13.81
N GLN A 84 6.77 -6.20 -15.13
CA GLN A 84 6.20 -7.27 -15.94
C GLN A 84 6.87 -8.62 -15.61
N GLY A 85 6.05 -9.64 -15.26
CA GLY A 85 6.52 -10.99 -14.97
C GLY A 85 7.37 -11.14 -13.71
N ARG A 86 7.40 -10.13 -12.84
CA ARG A 86 8.15 -10.14 -11.58
C ARG A 86 7.32 -9.57 -10.45
N LEU A 87 7.72 -9.87 -9.22
CA LEU A 87 7.12 -9.25 -8.04
C LEU A 87 7.30 -7.72 -8.08
N PRO A 88 6.30 -6.93 -7.67
CA PRO A 88 6.46 -5.52 -7.49
C PRO A 88 7.64 -5.19 -6.58
N LEU A 89 8.38 -4.16 -6.92
CA LEU A 89 9.49 -3.69 -6.10
C LEU A 89 8.94 -2.69 -5.07
N PRO A 90 9.09 -2.94 -3.76
CA PRO A 90 8.67 -1.98 -2.74
C PRO A 90 9.39 -0.65 -2.95
N GLY A 91 8.62 0.43 -3.11
CA GLY A 91 9.16 1.78 -3.26
C GLY A 91 9.10 2.54 -1.94
N ASN A 92 7.90 2.98 -1.57
CA ASN A 92 7.67 3.72 -0.34
C ASN A 92 6.96 2.83 0.67
N ILE A 93 7.45 2.82 1.89
CA ILE A 93 6.88 2.08 3.01
C ILE A 93 6.55 3.07 4.12
N VAL A 94 5.31 3.05 4.59
CA VAL A 94 4.85 3.88 5.72
C VAL A 94 4.26 2.96 6.78
N VAL A 95 4.65 3.16 8.03
CA VAL A 95 4.12 2.43 9.18
C VAL A 95 3.28 3.36 10.01
N THR A 96 2.04 2.96 10.25
CA THR A 96 1.07 3.77 11.02
C THR A 96 0.44 2.95 12.14
N SER A 97 -0.41 3.59 12.92
CA SER A 97 -1.29 2.88 13.84
C SER A 97 -2.23 1.93 13.09
N ALA A 98 -2.70 0.88 13.76
CA ALA A 98 -3.60 -0.10 13.16
C ALA A 98 -4.97 0.49 12.76
N ALA A 99 -5.35 1.64 13.33
CA ALA A 99 -6.61 2.31 13.08
C ALA A 99 -6.58 3.25 11.86
N GLU A 100 -5.37 3.58 11.35
CA GLU A 100 -5.23 4.59 10.30
C GLU A 100 -5.87 4.16 8.98
N ASN A 101 -6.45 5.13 8.29
CA ASN A 101 -7.13 4.91 7.03
C ASN A 101 -6.14 5.00 5.86
N ASP A 102 -6.18 4.02 4.95
CA ASP A 102 -5.27 3.92 3.81
C ASP A 102 -5.33 5.15 2.89
N LEU A 103 -6.51 5.71 2.70
CA LEU A 103 -6.69 6.92 1.89
C LEU A 103 -6.02 8.14 2.55
N ASN A 104 -6.10 8.28 3.87
CA ASN A 104 -5.43 9.37 4.58
C ASN A 104 -3.92 9.26 4.45
N VAL A 105 -3.38 8.05 4.60
CA VAL A 105 -1.95 7.81 4.42
C VAL A 105 -1.50 8.16 3.00
N PHE A 106 -2.28 7.80 1.99
CA PHE A 106 -1.96 8.18 0.61
C PHE A 106 -1.91 9.71 0.44
N ARG A 107 -2.88 10.41 1.02
CA ARG A 107 -2.98 11.88 0.96
C ARG A 107 -1.84 12.59 1.69
N GLU A 108 -1.34 11.99 2.75
CA GLU A 108 -0.30 12.60 3.60
C GLU A 108 1.11 12.34 3.04
N TYR A 109 1.38 11.10 2.63
CA TYR A 109 2.74 10.69 2.30
C TYR A 109 3.02 10.63 0.80
N TRP A 110 2.00 10.44 -0.05
CA TRP A 110 2.18 10.25 -1.51
C TRP A 110 1.51 11.33 -2.36
N TYR A 111 1.01 12.38 -1.73
CA TYR A 111 0.29 13.48 -2.42
C TYR A 111 1.13 14.22 -3.47
N ASN A 112 2.44 14.16 -3.40
CA ASN A 112 3.35 14.91 -4.28
C ASN A 112 4.06 14.02 -5.32
N GLU A 113 3.67 12.76 -5.43
CA GLU A 113 4.22 11.82 -6.40
C GLU A 113 3.77 12.18 -7.82
N LYS A 114 4.74 12.43 -8.73
CA LYS A 114 4.48 12.95 -10.08
C LYS A 114 4.64 11.89 -11.16
N TYR A 115 3.84 11.99 -12.23
CA TYR A 115 3.91 11.15 -13.42
C TYR A 115 3.78 9.66 -13.16
N LYS A 116 2.92 9.27 -12.20
CA LYS A 116 2.71 7.87 -11.79
C LYS A 116 1.26 7.43 -11.97
N ILE A 117 1.09 6.15 -12.22
CA ILE A 117 -0.22 5.49 -12.22
C ILE A 117 -0.25 4.57 -11.00
N PHE A 118 -1.15 4.83 -10.08
CA PHE A 118 -1.36 4.03 -8.89
C PHE A 118 -2.55 3.10 -9.07
N TYR A 119 -2.39 1.85 -8.71
CA TYR A 119 -3.45 0.85 -8.64
C TYR A 119 -3.73 0.57 -7.18
N GLY A 120 -4.91 0.93 -6.71
CA GLY A 120 -5.33 0.75 -5.32
C GLY A 120 -6.65 0.02 -5.21
N ASP A 121 -6.99 -0.44 -3.99
CA ASP A 121 -8.29 -1.03 -3.68
C ASP A 121 -9.40 0.04 -3.68
N LYS A 122 -10.63 -0.43 -3.56
CA LYS A 122 -11.89 0.38 -3.48
C LYS A 122 -11.87 1.42 -2.37
N ILE A 123 -11.01 1.27 -1.37
CA ILE A 123 -10.84 2.25 -0.28
C ILE A 123 -10.28 3.59 -0.78
N TYR A 124 -9.49 3.57 -1.86
CA TYR A 124 -8.91 4.78 -2.48
C TYR A 124 -9.93 5.52 -3.36
N ARG A 125 -11.17 5.63 -2.90
CA ARG A 125 -12.27 6.25 -3.64
C ARG A 125 -12.56 7.64 -3.12
N ASP A 126 -11.94 8.64 -3.73
CA ASP A 126 -12.33 10.04 -3.58
C ASP A 126 -12.08 10.75 -4.90
N GLN A 127 -13.11 10.79 -5.72
CA GLN A 127 -13.02 11.30 -7.08
C GLN A 127 -12.62 12.78 -7.12
N ASN A 128 -13.10 13.57 -6.16
CA ASN A 128 -12.82 15.01 -6.11
C ASN A 128 -11.33 15.24 -5.79
N TRP A 129 -10.83 14.56 -4.77
CA TRP A 129 -9.45 14.67 -4.37
C TRP A 129 -8.51 14.13 -5.45
N PHE A 130 -8.78 12.95 -6.01
CA PHE A 130 -7.94 12.37 -7.05
C PHE A 130 -7.97 13.13 -8.36
N SER A 131 -9.07 13.83 -8.71
CA SER A 131 -9.10 14.74 -9.84
C SER A 131 -8.19 15.96 -9.64
N ALA A 132 -8.12 16.49 -8.42
CA ALA A 132 -7.18 17.56 -8.09
C ALA A 132 -5.74 17.07 -8.09
N PHE A 133 -5.48 15.90 -7.52
CA PHE A 133 -4.19 15.24 -7.52
C PHE A 133 -3.66 14.99 -8.95
N GLU A 134 -4.49 14.51 -9.87
CA GLU A 134 -4.14 14.33 -11.27
C GLU A 134 -3.74 15.64 -11.94
N LYS A 135 -4.51 16.71 -11.71
CA LYS A 135 -4.19 18.04 -12.26
C LYS A 135 -2.87 18.61 -11.73
N GLN A 136 -2.56 18.34 -10.46
CA GLN A 136 -1.37 18.88 -9.80
C GLN A 136 -0.11 18.07 -10.12
N THR A 137 -0.20 16.75 -10.20
CA THR A 137 0.96 15.86 -10.26
C THR A 137 1.11 15.14 -11.61
N ALA A 138 0.10 15.20 -12.48
CA ALA A 138 -0.03 14.36 -13.68
C ALA A 138 0.01 12.84 -13.33
N SER A 139 -0.40 12.48 -12.13
CA SER A 139 -0.51 11.10 -11.65
C SER A 139 -1.97 10.69 -11.49
N LYS A 140 -2.26 9.41 -11.68
CA LYS A 140 -3.62 8.87 -11.59
C LYS A 140 -3.74 7.79 -10.53
N MET A 141 -4.89 7.75 -9.86
CA MET A 141 -5.31 6.60 -9.06
C MET A 141 -6.36 5.81 -9.83
N LEU A 142 -6.08 4.53 -10.05
CA LEU A 142 -7.00 3.58 -10.67
C LEU A 142 -7.49 2.60 -9.61
N THR A 143 -8.79 2.56 -9.41
CA THR A 143 -9.45 1.66 -8.46
C THR A 143 -10.48 0.80 -9.16
N PRO A 144 -10.73 -0.42 -8.69
CA PRO A 144 -11.79 -1.26 -9.23
C PRO A 144 -13.15 -0.57 -9.19
N VAL A 145 -13.89 -0.67 -10.29
CA VAL A 145 -15.23 -0.09 -10.36
C VAL A 145 -16.21 -0.98 -9.62
N LYS A 146 -16.95 -0.42 -8.66
CA LYS A 146 -18.00 -1.17 -7.97
C LYS A 146 -19.11 -1.51 -8.97
N MET A 147 -19.43 -2.80 -9.08
CA MET A 147 -20.58 -3.22 -9.88
C MET A 147 -21.87 -2.65 -9.30
N VAL A 148 -22.65 -1.96 -10.11
CA VAL A 148 -23.93 -1.38 -9.74
C VAL A 148 -25.04 -2.11 -10.51
N VAL A 149 -26.20 -2.27 -9.88
CA VAL A 149 -27.41 -2.81 -10.55
C VAL A 149 -27.74 -1.92 -11.75
N GLY A 150 -27.90 -2.53 -12.94
CA GLY A 150 -28.14 -1.80 -14.20
C GLY A 150 -26.89 -1.51 -15.04
N MET A 151 -25.71 -1.93 -14.60
CA MET A 151 -24.49 -1.80 -15.40
C MET A 151 -24.54 -2.68 -16.65
N THR A 152 -24.13 -2.13 -17.79
CA THR A 152 -24.08 -2.90 -19.05
C THR A 152 -23.05 -4.03 -18.98
N ASP A 153 -23.27 -5.13 -19.71
CA ASP A 153 -22.38 -6.30 -19.66
C ASP A 153 -20.95 -5.98 -20.09
N ARG A 154 -20.80 -5.04 -21.02
CA ARG A 154 -19.49 -4.54 -21.44
C ARG A 154 -18.73 -3.86 -20.30
N LEU A 155 -19.40 -3.02 -19.51
CA LEU A 155 -18.81 -2.37 -18.33
C LEU A 155 -18.50 -3.37 -17.21
N LYS A 156 -19.34 -4.42 -17.06
CA LYS A 156 -19.08 -5.53 -16.11
C LYS A 156 -17.80 -6.30 -16.48
N GLN A 157 -17.60 -6.57 -17.78
CA GLN A 157 -16.39 -7.23 -18.26
C GLN A 157 -15.13 -6.39 -17.99
N PHE A 158 -15.18 -5.07 -18.25
CA PHE A 158 -14.08 -4.17 -17.95
C PHE A 158 -13.77 -4.10 -16.43
N SER A 159 -14.82 -4.03 -15.61
CA SER A 159 -14.67 -4.05 -14.15
C SER A 159 -14.00 -5.34 -13.68
N LYS A 160 -14.44 -6.49 -14.18
CA LYS A 160 -13.86 -7.80 -13.84
C LYS A 160 -12.41 -7.92 -14.29
N ALA A 161 -12.09 -7.48 -15.50
CA ALA A 161 -10.71 -7.48 -15.99
C ALA A 161 -9.80 -6.57 -15.17
N ALA A 162 -10.29 -5.42 -14.73
CA ALA A 162 -9.55 -4.52 -13.84
C ALA A 162 -9.35 -5.14 -12.44
N ASP A 163 -10.38 -5.80 -11.88
CA ASP A 163 -10.30 -6.53 -10.61
C ASP A 163 -9.28 -7.69 -10.70
N ASP A 164 -9.25 -8.42 -11.81
CA ASP A 164 -8.30 -9.53 -12.05
C ASP A 164 -6.86 -9.01 -12.16
N LEU A 165 -6.64 -7.92 -12.88
CA LEU A 165 -5.33 -7.28 -12.99
C LEU A 165 -4.85 -6.77 -11.63
N TRP A 166 -5.73 -6.13 -10.87
CA TRP A 166 -5.43 -5.65 -9.53
C TRP A 166 -5.12 -6.81 -8.57
N SER A 167 -5.95 -7.87 -8.56
CA SER A 167 -5.73 -9.07 -7.76
C SER A 167 -4.37 -9.72 -8.03
N LYS A 168 -3.99 -9.83 -9.31
CA LYS A 168 -2.68 -10.36 -9.71
C LYS A 168 -1.54 -9.46 -9.26
N ALA A 169 -1.68 -8.15 -9.37
CA ALA A 169 -0.67 -7.20 -8.91
C ALA A 169 -0.48 -7.27 -7.39
N VAL A 170 -1.57 -7.32 -6.62
CA VAL A 170 -1.54 -7.37 -5.14
C VAL A 170 -1.14 -8.74 -4.61
N SER A 171 -1.61 -9.85 -5.22
CA SER A 171 -1.19 -11.20 -4.80
C SER A 171 0.31 -11.44 -4.99
N ALA A 172 0.93 -10.71 -5.89
CA ALA A 172 2.37 -10.73 -6.09
C ALA A 172 3.15 -9.91 -5.03
N VAL A 173 2.47 -9.13 -4.17
CA VAL A 173 3.08 -8.34 -3.08
C VAL A 173 2.94 -9.05 -1.73
N ARG A 174 2.02 -10.01 -1.61
CA ARG A 174 1.79 -10.84 -0.41
C ARG A 174 2.60 -12.12 -0.45
#